data_51ff5b2bb40b9f18d826b89e8f4b31b3
#
_entry.id   51ff5b2bb40b9f18d826b89e8f4b31b3
#
_cell.length_a   1.000
_cell.length_b   1.000
_cell.length_c   1.000
_cell.angle_alpha   90.00
_cell.angle_beta   90.00
_cell.angle_gamma   90.00
#
_symmetry.space_group_name_H-M   'P 1'
#
loop_
_entity.id
_entity.type
_entity.pdbx_description
1 polymer ?
#
loop_
_entity_poly.entity_id
_entity_poly.type
_entity_poly.pdbx_seq_one_letter_code
_entity_poly.pdbx_strand_id
1 'polypeptide(L)'
;KAKMLIATDYARKMALDMRMVDPAYEDHPDNKASHCARMIAEYYHKYETQKGTQFVFSDLGTYQPGENWNVYSEIKRKLSEDYGIPAHEVRFIQECKSEKARKAVIDAMNAGTVRVLFGSTSMLGTGVNAQKRCVAIHHLDTPWRPSDLEQRDGRGVRAGNEIAKLYAGNKVDVVIYAVEKSLDSYKFNLLHCKQTFISQLKS
;
A
#
# COMPACT_ATOMS: atom_id res chain seq x y z
N LYS A 1 -16.58 -20.12 18.30
CA LYS A 1 -16.24 -19.46 17.01
C LYS A 1 -16.02 -17.94 17.16
N ALA A 2 -16.89 -17.19 17.85
CA ALA A 2 -16.77 -15.74 18.02
C ALA A 2 -15.46 -15.31 18.72
N LYS A 3 -15.04 -16.01 19.80
CA LYS A 3 -13.80 -15.69 20.53
C LYS A 3 -12.55 -15.88 19.68
N MET A 4 -12.52 -16.88 18.81
CA MET A 4 -11.41 -17.10 17.88
C MET A 4 -11.32 -16.02 16.81
N LEU A 5 -12.45 -15.57 16.28
CA LEU A 5 -12.49 -14.47 15.30
C LEU A 5 -11.96 -13.16 15.88
N ILE A 6 -12.34 -12.84 17.12
CA ILE A 6 -11.86 -11.64 17.82
C ILE A 6 -10.34 -11.72 18.03
N ALA A 7 -9.83 -12.85 18.51
CA ALA A 7 -8.40 -13.03 18.73
C ALA A 7 -7.60 -12.90 17.43
N THR A 8 -8.12 -13.43 16.32
CA THR A 8 -7.49 -13.31 15.00
C THR A 8 -7.48 -11.86 14.51
N ASP A 9 -8.56 -11.11 14.72
CA ASP A 9 -8.64 -9.70 14.34
C ASP A 9 -7.62 -8.85 15.12
N TYR A 10 -7.52 -9.04 16.43
CA TYR A 10 -6.50 -8.38 17.26
C TYR A 10 -5.08 -8.72 16.79
N ALA A 11 -4.80 -9.99 16.50
CA ALA A 11 -3.49 -10.41 16.02
C ALA A 11 -3.11 -9.74 14.70
N ARG A 12 -4.05 -9.59 13.77
CA ARG A 12 -3.84 -8.89 12.50
C ARG A 12 -3.57 -7.41 12.71
N LYS A 13 -4.30 -6.75 13.58
CA LYS A 13 -4.11 -5.34 13.93
C LYS A 13 -2.75 -5.10 14.59
N MET A 14 -2.39 -5.93 15.57
CA MET A 14 -1.09 -5.85 16.25
C MET A 14 0.08 -6.05 15.28
N ALA A 15 -0.09 -6.92 14.28
CA ALA A 15 0.93 -7.17 13.26
C ALA A 15 1.15 -5.96 12.36
N LEU A 16 0.12 -5.14 12.11
CA LEU A 16 0.26 -3.89 11.36
C LEU A 16 0.95 -2.81 12.20
N ASP A 17 0.35 -2.49 13.32
CA ASP A 17 0.82 -1.48 14.27
C ASP A 17 0.03 -1.67 15.58
N MET A 18 0.74 -1.71 16.70
CA MET A 18 0.10 -1.86 18.03
C MET A 18 -0.88 -0.73 18.33
N ARG A 19 -0.67 0.45 17.77
CA ARG A 19 -1.56 1.60 17.92
C ARG A 19 -2.94 1.40 17.29
N MET A 20 -3.13 0.38 16.45
CA MET A 20 -4.46 -0.03 15.99
C MET A 20 -5.33 -0.63 17.09
N VAL A 21 -4.71 -1.21 18.12
CA VAL A 21 -5.40 -1.76 19.29
C VAL A 21 -5.61 -0.67 20.32
N ASP A 22 -4.57 0.08 20.64
CA ASP A 22 -4.60 1.22 21.56
C ASP A 22 -3.64 2.31 21.07
N PRO A 23 -4.15 3.50 20.74
CA PRO A 23 -3.31 4.62 20.27
C PRO A 23 -2.26 5.09 21.29
N ALA A 24 -2.36 4.69 22.55
CA ALA A 24 -1.37 5.00 23.58
C ALA A 24 -0.05 4.21 23.45
N TYR A 25 -0.03 3.14 22.66
CA TYR A 25 1.21 2.44 22.35
C TYR A 25 2.18 3.31 21.57
N GLU A 26 3.47 3.13 21.85
CA GLU A 26 4.52 3.82 21.12
C GLU A 26 4.68 3.29 19.69
N ASP A 27 5.18 4.16 18.82
CA ASP A 27 5.60 3.76 17.47
C ASP A 27 6.85 2.88 17.56
N HIS A 28 6.82 1.76 16.83
CA HIS A 28 7.95 0.85 16.76
C HIS A 28 8.58 0.90 15.36
N PRO A 29 9.91 1.08 15.25
CA PRO A 29 10.56 1.21 13.94
C PRO A 29 10.50 -0.07 13.09
N ASP A 30 10.21 -1.22 13.69
CA ASP A 30 10.09 -2.51 13.01
C ASP A 30 8.64 -2.95 12.78
N ASN A 31 7.64 -2.11 13.00
CA ASN A 31 6.28 -2.46 12.64
C ASN A 31 6.06 -2.38 11.12
N LYS A 32 4.99 -2.99 10.63
CA LYS A 32 4.69 -3.00 9.19
C LYS A 32 4.53 -1.59 8.61
N ALA A 33 3.92 -0.67 9.37
CA ALA A 33 3.73 0.70 8.92
C ALA A 33 5.07 1.40 8.66
N SER A 34 6.04 1.25 9.57
CA SER A 34 7.38 1.83 9.42
C SER A 34 8.15 1.23 8.26
N HIS A 35 8.10 -0.09 8.10
CA HIS A 35 8.74 -0.77 6.96
C HIS A 35 8.10 -0.40 5.62
N CYS A 36 6.78 -0.30 5.58
CA CYS A 36 6.05 0.12 4.39
C CYS A 36 6.44 1.54 3.98
N ALA A 37 6.50 2.48 4.92
CA ALA A 37 6.93 3.85 4.65
C ALA A 37 8.34 3.89 4.06
N ARG A 38 9.28 3.14 4.62
CA ARG A 38 10.65 3.05 4.11
C ARG A 38 10.69 2.49 2.69
N MET A 39 9.98 1.41 2.41
CA MET A 39 9.95 0.80 1.09
C MET A 39 9.30 1.70 0.04
N ILE A 40 8.20 2.36 0.39
CA ILE A 40 7.57 3.35 -0.49
C ILE A 40 8.56 4.46 -0.83
N ALA A 41 9.28 4.97 0.16
CA ALA A 41 10.27 6.03 -0.04
C ALA A 41 11.41 5.59 -0.97
N GLU A 42 11.89 4.35 -0.85
CA GLU A 42 12.91 3.81 -1.73
C GLU A 42 12.45 3.79 -3.20
N TYR A 43 11.24 3.30 -3.47
CA TYR A 43 10.67 3.31 -4.83
C TYR A 43 10.39 4.73 -5.31
N TYR A 44 9.90 5.59 -4.45
CA TYR A 44 9.62 6.98 -4.78
C TYR A 44 10.87 7.69 -5.29
N HIS A 45 11.97 7.59 -4.57
CA HIS A 45 13.24 8.23 -4.95
C HIS A 45 13.90 7.54 -6.14
N LYS A 46 13.85 6.22 -6.23
CA LYS A 46 14.40 5.48 -7.36
C LYS A 46 13.78 5.87 -8.70
N TYR A 47 12.48 6.13 -8.72
CA TYR A 47 11.74 6.49 -9.93
C TYR A 47 11.24 7.93 -9.92
N GLU A 48 11.96 8.82 -9.27
CA GLU A 48 11.57 10.23 -9.14
C GLU A 48 11.54 10.94 -10.50
N THR A 49 12.55 10.73 -11.32
CA THR A 49 12.63 11.33 -12.67
C THR A 49 11.48 10.88 -13.57
N GLN A 50 11.13 9.61 -13.50
CA GLN A 50 10.07 9.01 -14.30
C GLN A 50 8.66 9.22 -13.72
N LYS A 51 8.55 9.76 -12.51
CA LYS A 51 7.28 9.86 -11.79
C LYS A 51 6.58 8.51 -11.63
N GLY A 52 7.36 7.48 -11.29
CA GLY A 52 6.84 6.15 -11.02
C GLY A 52 5.86 6.16 -9.84
N THR A 53 4.77 5.42 -9.96
CA THR A 53 3.70 5.38 -8.98
C THR A 53 3.61 4.04 -8.26
N GLN A 54 2.93 4.04 -7.12
CA GLN A 54 2.79 2.87 -6.28
C GLN A 54 1.36 2.74 -5.76
N PHE A 55 0.85 1.52 -5.69
CA PHE A 55 -0.36 1.19 -4.97
C PHE A 55 -0.01 0.61 -3.60
N VAL A 56 -0.78 0.99 -2.58
CA VAL A 56 -0.70 0.39 -1.25
C VAL A 56 -2.07 -0.13 -0.86
N PHE A 57 -2.17 -1.44 -0.69
CA PHE A 57 -3.42 -2.11 -0.33
C PHE A 57 -3.43 -2.52 1.13
N SER A 58 -4.47 -2.13 1.83
CA SER A 58 -4.81 -2.66 3.15
C SER A 58 -6.31 -2.56 3.37
N ASP A 59 -6.92 -3.65 3.82
CA ASP A 59 -8.33 -3.68 4.24
C ASP A 59 -8.47 -3.30 5.72
N LEU A 60 -7.36 -3.30 6.48
CA LEU A 60 -7.28 -2.87 7.86
C LEU A 60 -6.62 -1.49 7.96
N GLY A 61 -7.01 -0.73 9.00
CA GLY A 61 -6.40 0.56 9.31
C GLY A 61 -6.61 1.62 8.24
N THR A 62 -7.70 1.52 7.50
CA THR A 62 -8.05 2.44 6.42
C THR A 62 -8.28 3.86 6.92
N TYR A 63 -8.18 4.82 6.00
CA TYR A 63 -8.44 6.21 6.30
C TYR A 63 -9.83 6.42 6.92
N GLN A 64 -9.85 7.21 7.98
CA GLN A 64 -11.08 7.66 8.63
C GLN A 64 -11.05 9.19 8.73
N PRO A 65 -12.15 9.86 8.40
CA PRO A 65 -12.21 11.31 8.54
C PRO A 65 -12.15 11.74 10.00
N GLY A 66 -11.56 12.90 10.25
CA GLY A 66 -11.35 13.43 11.59
C GLY A 66 -9.97 13.13 12.15
N GLU A 67 -9.80 13.31 13.45
CA GLU A 67 -8.51 13.17 14.15
C GLU A 67 -8.22 11.74 14.63
N ASN A 68 -9.00 10.76 14.20
CA ASN A 68 -8.80 9.38 14.60
C ASN A 68 -7.52 8.81 13.97
N TRP A 69 -6.66 8.24 14.81
CA TRP A 69 -5.46 7.57 14.34
C TRP A 69 -5.82 6.39 13.42
N ASN A 70 -5.18 6.32 12.26
CA ASN A 70 -5.31 5.20 11.34
C ASN A 70 -3.98 4.95 10.63
N VAL A 71 -3.78 3.73 10.13
CA VAL A 71 -2.49 3.33 9.53
C VAL A 71 -2.19 4.10 8.25
N TYR A 72 -3.19 4.38 7.43
CA TYR A 72 -2.98 5.14 6.19
C TYR A 72 -2.39 6.53 6.47
N SER A 73 -3.02 7.26 7.36
CA SER A 73 -2.56 8.61 7.74
C SER A 73 -1.21 8.57 8.43
N GLU A 74 -0.93 7.55 9.23
CA GLU A 74 0.36 7.36 9.88
C GLU A 74 1.49 7.14 8.88
N ILE A 75 1.28 6.28 7.89
CA ILE A 75 2.27 6.06 6.82
C ILE A 75 2.49 7.34 6.03
N LYS A 76 1.42 8.06 5.69
CA LYS A 76 1.52 9.35 4.97
C LYS A 76 2.32 10.36 5.78
N ARG A 77 2.10 10.45 7.10
CA ARG A 77 2.87 11.32 7.99
C ARG A 77 4.36 10.96 7.97
N LYS A 78 4.69 9.67 8.09
CA LYS A 78 6.08 9.19 8.03
C LYS A 78 6.74 9.52 6.68
N LEU A 79 6.03 9.33 5.58
CA LEU A 79 6.53 9.67 4.24
C LEU A 79 6.86 11.15 4.12
N SER A 80 6.04 12.01 4.70
CA SER A 80 6.27 13.46 4.68
C SER A 80 7.39 13.87 5.63
N GLU A 81 7.31 13.47 6.90
CA GLU A 81 8.24 13.94 7.96
C GLU A 81 9.62 13.28 7.87
N ASP A 82 9.67 11.97 7.61
CA ASP A 82 10.92 11.21 7.65
C ASP A 82 11.61 11.12 6.29
N TYR A 83 10.85 11.20 5.19
CA TYR A 83 11.36 10.98 3.84
C TYR A 83 11.14 12.15 2.88
N GLY A 84 10.51 13.23 3.32
CA GLY A 84 10.33 14.44 2.53
C GLY A 84 9.41 14.32 1.32
N ILE A 85 8.50 13.35 1.33
CA ILE A 85 7.54 13.16 0.24
C ILE A 85 6.37 14.14 0.43
N PRO A 86 6.07 15.00 -0.58
CA PRO A 86 4.98 15.95 -0.46
C PRO A 86 3.63 15.29 -0.18
N ALA A 87 2.86 15.84 0.76
CA ALA A 87 1.60 15.27 1.19
C ALA A 87 0.57 15.15 0.05
N HIS A 88 0.57 16.08 -0.90
CA HIS A 88 -0.35 16.06 -2.04
C HIS A 88 -0.06 14.94 -3.06
N GLU A 89 1.13 14.34 -3.01
CA GLU A 89 1.49 13.21 -3.86
C GLU A 89 1.06 11.85 -3.30
N VAL A 90 0.52 11.83 -2.07
CA VAL A 90 0.03 10.64 -1.38
C VAL A 90 -1.46 10.79 -1.12
N ARG A 91 -2.26 9.91 -1.73
CA ARG A 91 -3.72 9.99 -1.65
C ARG A 91 -4.33 8.67 -1.18
N PHE A 92 -5.51 8.77 -0.63
CA PHE A 92 -6.34 7.64 -0.20
C PHE A 92 -7.61 7.60 -1.03
N ILE A 93 -7.95 6.44 -1.60
CA ILE A 93 -9.17 6.33 -2.42
C ILE A 93 -10.43 6.62 -1.59
N GLN A 94 -10.40 6.35 -0.29
CA GLN A 94 -11.51 6.63 0.63
C GLN A 94 -11.79 8.13 0.81
N GLU A 95 -10.87 9.00 0.46
CA GLU A 95 -11.10 10.47 0.46
C GLU A 95 -12.01 10.90 -0.70
N CYS A 96 -12.11 10.10 -1.73
CA CYS A 96 -12.86 10.42 -2.94
C CYS A 96 -14.35 10.12 -2.72
N LYS A 97 -15.14 11.16 -2.48
CA LYS A 97 -16.57 11.06 -2.17
C LYS A 97 -17.47 11.01 -3.41
N SER A 98 -16.93 11.25 -4.58
CA SER A 98 -17.69 11.29 -5.84
C SER A 98 -16.91 10.60 -6.96
N GLU A 99 -17.62 10.21 -8.02
CA GLU A 99 -17.00 9.66 -9.22
C GLU A 99 -16.03 10.66 -9.88
N LYS A 100 -16.38 11.94 -9.82
CA LYS A 100 -15.50 13.01 -10.34
C LYS A 100 -14.20 13.10 -9.55
N ALA A 101 -14.24 13.05 -8.22
CA ALA A 101 -13.06 13.07 -7.36
C ALA A 101 -12.21 11.81 -7.57
N ARG A 102 -12.85 10.66 -7.70
CA ARG A 102 -12.19 9.38 -7.99
C ARG A 102 -11.47 9.42 -9.33
N LYS A 103 -12.12 9.89 -10.38
CA LYS A 103 -11.52 10.06 -11.70
C LYS A 103 -10.32 11.02 -11.67
N ALA A 104 -10.42 12.12 -10.92
CA ALA A 104 -9.33 13.08 -10.79
C ALA A 104 -8.07 12.45 -10.17
N VAL A 105 -8.22 11.60 -9.15
CA VAL A 105 -7.09 10.88 -8.53
C VAL A 105 -6.50 9.84 -9.50
N ILE A 106 -7.32 9.12 -10.24
CA ILE A 106 -6.86 8.17 -11.26
C ILE A 106 -6.06 8.89 -12.34
N ASP A 107 -6.57 10.00 -12.85
CA ASP A 107 -5.88 10.82 -13.85
C ASP A 107 -4.55 11.37 -13.30
N ALA A 108 -4.53 11.80 -12.05
CA ALA A 108 -3.32 12.28 -11.38
C ALA A 108 -2.27 11.16 -11.20
N MET A 109 -2.68 9.93 -10.90
CA MET A 109 -1.79 8.76 -10.87
C MET A 109 -1.18 8.52 -12.25
N ASN A 110 -1.99 8.51 -13.29
CA ASN A 110 -1.51 8.30 -14.67
C ASN A 110 -0.63 9.45 -15.18
N ALA A 111 -0.80 10.65 -14.66
CA ALA A 111 0.06 11.80 -14.95
C ALA A 111 1.33 11.85 -14.09
N GLY A 112 1.41 11.09 -13.01
CA GLY A 112 2.53 11.11 -12.07
C GLY A 112 2.54 12.29 -11.10
N THR A 113 1.44 13.03 -10.98
CA THR A 113 1.28 14.11 -10.00
C THR A 113 0.87 13.58 -8.62
N VAL A 114 0.19 12.44 -8.58
CA VAL A 114 0.03 11.60 -7.39
C VAL A 114 0.91 10.37 -7.58
N ARG A 115 1.79 10.13 -6.62
CA ARG A 115 2.79 9.07 -6.72
C ARG A 115 2.43 7.81 -5.92
N VAL A 116 1.59 7.95 -4.89
CA VAL A 116 1.20 6.84 -4.01
C VAL A 116 -0.31 6.89 -3.77
N LEU A 117 -1.00 5.80 -4.07
CA LEU A 117 -2.43 5.65 -3.84
C LEU A 117 -2.69 4.46 -2.91
N PHE A 118 -3.30 4.75 -1.77
CA PHE A 118 -3.76 3.76 -0.81
C PHE A 118 -5.22 3.40 -1.06
N GLY A 119 -5.56 2.15 -0.85
CA GLY A 119 -6.94 1.72 -0.89
C GLY A 119 -7.16 0.32 -0.35
N SER A 120 -8.42 -0.01 -0.11
CA SER A 120 -8.85 -1.36 0.20
C SER A 120 -9.12 -2.16 -1.07
N THR A 121 -9.20 -3.48 -0.95
CA THR A 121 -9.51 -4.36 -2.09
C THR A 121 -10.82 -3.96 -2.75
N SER A 122 -11.86 -3.69 -1.96
CA SER A 122 -13.19 -3.31 -2.48
C SER A 122 -13.21 -1.94 -3.14
N MET A 123 -12.53 -0.96 -2.60
CA MET A 123 -12.55 0.42 -3.08
C MET A 123 -11.74 0.62 -4.37
N LEU A 124 -10.65 -0.10 -4.54
CA LEU A 124 -9.84 -0.10 -5.76
C LEU A 124 -10.20 -1.24 -6.71
N GLY A 125 -11.21 -2.04 -6.38
CA GLY A 125 -11.47 -3.34 -6.98
C GLY A 125 -11.93 -3.35 -8.41
N THR A 126 -12.72 -2.41 -8.87
CA THR A 126 -13.26 -2.39 -10.23
C THR A 126 -13.14 -1.02 -10.86
N GLY A 127 -12.91 -0.99 -12.16
CA GLY A 127 -12.92 0.25 -12.95
C GLY A 127 -11.76 1.22 -12.71
N VAL A 128 -10.74 0.82 -11.96
CA VAL A 128 -9.54 1.64 -11.76
C VAL A 128 -8.52 1.33 -12.82
N ASN A 129 -8.20 2.31 -13.65
CA ASN A 129 -7.20 2.22 -14.71
C ASN A 129 -6.09 3.25 -14.46
N ALA A 130 -5.29 3.00 -13.42
CA ALA A 130 -4.26 3.92 -12.93
C ALA A 130 -2.85 3.30 -12.95
N GLN A 131 -2.61 2.31 -13.83
CA GLN A 131 -1.37 1.54 -13.87
C GLN A 131 -0.27 2.12 -14.75
N LYS A 132 -0.50 3.19 -15.49
CA LYS A 132 0.42 3.66 -16.56
C LYS A 132 1.85 3.91 -16.08
N ARG A 133 2.03 4.26 -14.82
CA ARG A 133 3.33 4.57 -14.21
C ARG A 133 3.68 3.66 -13.03
N CYS A 134 2.91 2.60 -12.80
CA CYS A 134 3.07 1.74 -11.63
C CYS A 134 4.40 1.00 -11.64
N VAL A 135 5.17 1.12 -10.58
CA VAL A 135 6.46 0.43 -10.38
C VAL A 135 6.42 -0.55 -9.21
N ALA A 136 5.50 -0.36 -8.27
CA ALA A 136 5.35 -1.24 -7.12
C ALA A 136 3.91 -1.31 -6.61
N ILE A 137 3.56 -2.49 -6.09
CA ILE A 137 2.30 -2.75 -5.39
C ILE A 137 2.68 -3.28 -4.01
N HIS A 138 2.14 -2.66 -2.96
CA HIS A 138 2.37 -3.06 -1.59
C HIS A 138 1.12 -3.72 -1.02
N HIS A 139 1.27 -4.90 -0.43
CA HIS A 139 0.24 -5.57 0.36
C HIS A 139 0.57 -5.40 1.83
N LEU A 140 0.05 -4.36 2.45
CA LEU A 140 0.27 -4.05 3.86
C LEU A 140 -0.39 -5.08 4.76
N ASP A 141 -1.56 -5.58 4.37
CA ASP A 141 -2.20 -6.76 4.95
C ASP A 141 -2.39 -7.83 3.87
N THR A 142 -2.53 -9.09 4.29
CA THR A 142 -2.79 -10.20 3.38
C THR A 142 -4.28 -10.52 3.40
N PRO A 143 -4.97 -10.47 2.24
CA PRO A 143 -6.38 -10.86 2.17
C PRO A 143 -6.57 -12.34 2.50
N TRP A 144 -7.75 -12.69 3.03
CA TRP A 144 -8.13 -14.07 3.32
C TRP A 144 -8.29 -14.94 2.06
N ARG A 145 -8.65 -14.32 0.94
CA ARG A 145 -8.91 -15.01 -0.32
C ARG A 145 -7.77 -14.76 -1.31
N PRO A 146 -7.22 -15.82 -1.92
CA PRO A 146 -6.22 -15.66 -2.99
C PRO A 146 -6.72 -14.80 -4.15
N SER A 147 -8.03 -14.89 -4.49
CA SER A 147 -8.64 -14.06 -5.52
C SER A 147 -8.58 -12.56 -5.24
N ASP A 148 -8.62 -12.17 -3.97
CA ASP A 148 -8.50 -10.75 -3.58
C ASP A 148 -7.06 -10.25 -3.82
N LEU A 149 -6.07 -11.09 -3.58
CA LEU A 149 -4.68 -10.76 -3.89
C LEU A 149 -4.46 -10.58 -5.39
N GLU A 150 -5.00 -11.49 -6.19
CA GLU A 150 -4.97 -11.39 -7.67
C GLU A 150 -5.68 -10.13 -8.16
N GLN A 151 -6.81 -9.78 -7.54
CA GLN A 151 -7.55 -8.56 -7.87
C GLN A 151 -6.74 -7.31 -7.56
N ARG A 152 -6.04 -7.27 -6.42
CA ARG A 152 -5.12 -6.17 -6.07
C ARG A 152 -3.98 -6.07 -7.08
N ASP A 153 -3.31 -7.15 -7.39
CA ASP A 153 -2.19 -7.18 -8.33
C ASP A 153 -2.63 -6.76 -9.73
N GLY A 154 -3.82 -7.15 -10.14
CA GLY A 154 -4.41 -6.76 -11.41
C GLY A 154 -4.63 -5.24 -11.59
N ARG A 155 -4.47 -4.43 -10.55
CA ARG A 155 -4.54 -2.96 -10.67
C ARG A 155 -3.24 -2.37 -11.20
N GLY A 156 -2.12 -2.93 -10.87
CA GLY A 156 -0.80 -2.43 -11.26
C GLY A 156 -0.10 -3.28 -12.31
N VAL A 157 -0.31 -4.59 -12.30
CA VAL A 157 0.25 -5.52 -13.29
C VAL A 157 -0.68 -5.62 -14.50
N ARG A 158 -0.64 -4.62 -15.35
CA ARG A 158 -1.52 -4.50 -16.53
C ARG A 158 -0.79 -3.90 -17.71
N ALA A 159 -1.30 -4.16 -18.91
CA ALA A 159 -0.81 -3.52 -20.12
C ALA A 159 -0.96 -1.98 -20.06
N GLY A 160 -0.14 -1.27 -20.82
CA GLY A 160 -0.15 0.19 -20.89
C GLY A 160 0.72 0.89 -19.85
N ASN A 161 1.58 0.16 -19.15
CA ASN A 161 2.53 0.72 -18.19
C ASN A 161 3.86 1.08 -18.88
N GLU A 162 3.95 2.29 -19.40
CA GLU A 162 5.13 2.77 -20.13
C GLU A 162 6.38 2.88 -19.23
N ILE A 163 6.21 3.26 -17.98
CA ILE A 163 7.34 3.42 -17.04
C ILE A 163 7.97 2.06 -16.73
N ALA A 164 7.17 1.05 -16.43
CA ALA A 164 7.68 -0.30 -16.19
C ALA A 164 8.37 -0.86 -17.44
N LYS A 165 7.78 -0.64 -18.61
CA LYS A 165 8.34 -1.11 -19.89
C LYS A 165 9.71 -0.51 -20.17
N LEU A 166 9.87 0.79 -20.00
CA LEU A 166 11.08 1.52 -20.39
C LEU A 166 12.18 1.49 -19.31
N TYR A 167 11.81 1.49 -18.03
CA TYR A 167 12.75 1.75 -16.94
C TYR A 167 12.84 0.63 -15.89
N ALA A 168 11.91 -0.31 -15.88
CA ALA A 168 11.85 -1.38 -14.87
C ALA A 168 11.86 -2.80 -15.46
N GLY A 169 12.42 -2.97 -16.65
CA GLY A 169 12.51 -4.27 -17.33
C GLY A 169 11.16 -4.91 -17.62
N ASN A 170 10.13 -4.09 -17.86
CA ASN A 170 8.75 -4.52 -18.06
C ASN A 170 8.16 -5.30 -16.87
N LYS A 171 8.53 -4.91 -15.65
CA LYS A 171 8.13 -5.58 -14.40
C LYS A 171 7.56 -4.58 -13.42
N VAL A 172 6.60 -5.05 -12.62
CA VAL A 172 6.10 -4.35 -11.45
C VAL A 172 6.46 -5.16 -10.22
N ASP A 173 7.10 -4.54 -9.24
CA ASP A 173 7.44 -5.20 -8.00
C ASP A 173 6.21 -5.35 -7.11
N VAL A 174 6.00 -6.54 -6.57
CA VAL A 174 4.97 -6.81 -5.57
C VAL A 174 5.64 -7.04 -4.23
N VAL A 175 5.32 -6.20 -3.26
CA VAL A 175 5.90 -6.24 -1.92
C VAL A 175 4.84 -6.72 -0.94
N ILE A 176 5.10 -7.85 -0.29
CA ILE A 176 4.21 -8.44 0.71
C ILE A 176 4.86 -8.28 2.08
N TYR A 177 4.12 -7.68 3.01
CA TYR A 177 4.55 -7.49 4.39
C TYR A 177 3.99 -8.62 5.25
N ALA A 178 4.88 -9.45 5.79
CA ALA A 178 4.54 -10.54 6.68
C ALA A 178 5.29 -10.40 8.00
N VAL A 179 4.66 -10.80 9.09
CA VAL A 179 5.26 -10.81 10.42
C VAL A 179 5.51 -12.24 10.84
N GLU A 180 6.76 -12.56 11.10
CA GLU A 180 7.13 -13.82 11.69
C GLU A 180 6.97 -13.75 13.21
N LYS A 181 6.13 -14.61 13.78
CA LYS A 181 6.00 -14.76 15.23
C LYS A 181 7.10 -15.71 15.72
N SER A 182 8.06 -15.19 16.46
CA SER A 182 8.87 -16.00 17.34
C SER A 182 8.13 -16.12 18.67
N LEU A 183 7.90 -17.38 19.14
CA LEU A 183 7.24 -17.66 20.41
C LEU A 183 8.02 -17.16 21.64
N ASP A 184 9.32 -16.90 21.49
CA ASP A 184 10.22 -16.56 22.61
C ASP A 184 10.53 -15.08 22.75
N SER A 185 10.06 -14.25 21.85
CA SER A 185 10.21 -12.81 21.94
C SER A 185 9.11 -12.12 21.17
N TYR A 186 8.51 -11.09 21.72
CA TYR A 186 7.64 -10.17 21.01
C TYR A 186 8.39 -9.36 19.94
N LYS A 187 9.46 -9.90 19.39
CA LYS A 187 10.20 -9.34 18.26
C LYS A 187 9.48 -9.75 16.99
N PHE A 188 8.84 -8.78 16.38
CA PHE A 188 8.31 -8.94 15.05
C PHE A 188 9.46 -8.85 14.05
N ASN A 189 9.90 -10.00 13.51
CA ASN A 189 10.76 -9.99 12.34
C ASN A 189 9.87 -9.80 11.11
N LEU A 190 10.09 -8.74 10.38
CA LEU A 190 9.38 -8.53 9.14
C LEU A 190 9.99 -9.39 8.04
N LEU A 191 9.21 -10.35 7.53
CA LEU A 191 9.54 -11.04 6.31
C LEU A 191 9.14 -10.16 5.13
N HIS A 192 10.14 -9.73 4.40
CA HIS A 192 9.96 -8.98 3.18
C HIS A 192 10.07 -9.93 1.99
N CYS A 193 8.93 -10.28 1.41
CA CYS A 193 8.89 -11.02 0.15
C CYS A 193 8.69 -10.05 -1.00
N LYS A 194 9.65 -10.02 -1.89
CA LYS A 194 9.56 -9.26 -3.12
C LYS A 194 9.29 -10.20 -4.29
N GLN A 195 8.17 -10.02 -4.94
CA GLN A 195 7.85 -10.71 -6.18
C GLN A 195 7.82 -9.73 -7.33
N THR A 196 8.40 -10.11 -8.44
CA THR A 196 8.44 -9.31 -9.65
C THR A 196 7.62 -10.01 -10.73
N PHE A 197 6.60 -9.33 -11.23
CA PHE A 197 5.76 -9.83 -12.30
C PHE A 197 6.17 -9.19 -13.61
N ILE A 198 6.27 -10.01 -14.66
CA ILE A 198 6.48 -9.50 -16.02
C ILE A 198 5.14 -8.94 -16.48
N SER A 199 5.13 -7.66 -16.83
CA SER A 199 3.97 -7.04 -17.46
C SER A 199 3.76 -7.74 -18.83
N GLN A 200 2.75 -8.59 -18.90
CA GLN A 200 2.41 -9.23 -20.17
C GLN A 200 1.75 -8.18 -21.07
N LEU A 201 2.56 -7.56 -21.90
CA LEU A 201 2.08 -6.85 -23.05
C LEU A 201 1.74 -7.89 -24.12
N LYS A 202 0.55 -8.44 -24.07
CA LYS A 202 -0.03 -8.99 -25.28
C LYS A 202 -0.71 -7.84 -26.01
N SER A 203 -0.07 -7.43 -27.06
CA SER A 203 -0.66 -6.64 -28.12
C SER A 203 -2.01 -7.17 -28.59
#